data_643ca71e8e640580f0ad6ebff834fe58
#
_entry.id   643ca71e8e640580f0ad6ebff834fe58
#
_cell.length_a   1.000
_cell.length_b   1.000
_cell.length_c   1.000
_cell.angle_alpha   90.00
_cell.angle_beta   90.00
_cell.angle_gamma   90.00
#
_symmetry.space_group_name_H-M   'P 1'
#
loop_
_entity.id
_entity.type
_entity.pdbx_description
1 polymer ?
#
loop_
_entity_poly.entity_id
_entity_poly.type
_entity_poly.pdbx_seq_one_letter_code
_entity_poly.pdbx_strand_id
1 'polypeptide(L)'
;MVFTENQEETDRYWDAITKNGGEESACGWCKDQWGFSWQITPQRLADLMNEGGERGKHAFEAMMEMKKIDIATIEAAAAGETSKA
;
A
#
# COMPACT_ATOMS: atom_id res chain seq x y z
N MET A 1 -4.80 11.48 -0.73
CA MET A 1 -4.50 10.20 -0.06
C MET A 1 -5.76 9.63 0.58
N VAL A 2 -5.99 8.35 0.40
CA VAL A 2 -7.16 7.66 0.96
C VAL A 2 -6.67 6.58 1.91
N PHE A 3 -7.14 6.61 3.16
CA PHE A 3 -6.80 5.58 4.14
C PHE A 3 -7.87 4.51 4.14
N THR A 4 -7.44 3.25 4.12
CA THR A 4 -8.37 2.11 4.11
C THR A 4 -8.21 1.30 5.38
N GLU A 5 -9.26 0.57 5.76
CA GLU A 5 -9.28 -0.15 7.01
C GLU A 5 -8.84 -1.61 6.88
N ASN A 6 -8.94 -2.17 5.69
CA ASN A 6 -8.59 -3.58 5.46
C ASN A 6 -8.25 -3.80 4.00
N GLN A 7 -7.87 -5.03 3.68
CA GLN A 7 -7.46 -5.37 2.32
C GLN A 7 -8.62 -5.29 1.34
N GLU A 8 -9.80 -5.71 1.76
CA GLU A 8 -10.98 -5.65 0.89
C GLU A 8 -11.28 -4.23 0.46
N GLU A 9 -11.21 -3.29 1.38
CA GLU A 9 -11.43 -1.88 1.08
C GLU A 9 -10.34 -1.33 0.17
N THR A 10 -9.10 -1.71 0.44
CA THR A 10 -7.96 -1.32 -0.39
C THR A 10 -8.17 -1.78 -1.83
N ASP A 11 -8.54 -3.05 -1.98
CA ASP A 11 -8.76 -3.61 -3.31
C ASP A 11 -9.90 -2.89 -4.03
N ARG A 12 -10.96 -2.59 -3.31
CA ARG A 12 -12.14 -1.96 -3.89
C ARG A 12 -11.82 -0.56 -4.43
N TYR A 13 -11.13 0.25 -3.63
CA TYR A 13 -10.77 1.60 -4.09
C TYR A 13 -9.77 1.54 -5.24
N TRP A 14 -8.79 0.65 -5.12
CA TRP A 14 -7.77 0.51 -6.17
C TRP A 14 -8.42 0.13 -7.50
N ASP A 15 -9.30 -0.87 -7.45
CA ASP A 15 -9.96 -1.32 -8.67
C ASP A 15 -10.88 -0.24 -9.25
N ALA A 16 -11.59 0.47 -8.39
CA ALA A 16 -12.50 1.51 -8.85
C ALA A 16 -11.75 2.60 -9.62
N ILE A 17 -10.53 2.90 -9.21
CA ILE A 17 -9.73 3.94 -9.86
C ILE A 17 -9.02 3.41 -11.10
N THR A 18 -8.39 2.25 -10.98
CA THR A 18 -7.50 1.77 -12.04
C THR A 18 -8.25 1.09 -13.18
N LYS A 19 -9.38 0.45 -12.90
CA LYS A 19 -10.09 -0.28 -13.93
C LYS A 19 -11.06 0.56 -14.75
N ASN A 20 -11.22 1.82 -14.37
CA ASN A 20 -12.11 2.73 -15.09
C ASN A 20 -11.30 3.74 -15.93
N GLY A 21 -10.25 3.26 -16.56
CA GLY A 21 -9.41 4.10 -17.41
C GLY A 21 -8.22 4.70 -16.71
N GLY A 22 -7.95 4.27 -15.47
CA GLY A 22 -6.81 4.75 -14.72
C GLY A 22 -5.56 3.90 -14.95
N GLU A 23 -4.54 4.19 -14.18
CA GLU A 23 -3.25 3.50 -14.27
C GLU A 23 -2.73 3.17 -12.88
N GLU A 24 -2.07 2.03 -12.77
CA GLU A 24 -1.37 1.66 -11.54
C GLU A 24 0.00 2.30 -11.50
N SER A 25 0.44 2.68 -10.31
CA SER A 25 1.77 3.20 -10.10
C SER A 25 2.36 2.55 -8.87
N ALA A 26 3.55 2.99 -8.47
CA ALA A 26 4.28 2.35 -7.37
C ALA A 26 3.81 2.89 -6.02
N CYS A 27 4.10 2.14 -4.95
CA CYS A 27 3.97 2.58 -3.56
C CYS A 27 2.53 2.97 -3.19
N GLY A 28 1.56 2.27 -3.74
CA GLY A 28 0.16 2.55 -3.44
C GLY A 28 -0.42 3.71 -4.21
N TRP A 29 0.34 4.29 -5.14
CA TRP A 29 -0.15 5.37 -5.99
C TRP A 29 -0.87 4.81 -7.21
N CYS A 30 -1.88 5.53 -7.65
CA CYS A 30 -2.55 5.23 -8.92
C CYS A 30 -3.13 6.53 -9.46
N LYS A 31 -3.47 6.52 -10.75
CA LYS A 31 -4.11 7.67 -11.39
C LYS A 31 -5.49 7.29 -11.84
N ASP A 32 -6.40 8.26 -11.77
CA ASP A 32 -7.74 8.04 -12.30
C ASP A 32 -7.78 8.37 -13.79
N GLN A 33 -8.94 8.21 -14.39
CA GLN A 33 -9.09 8.40 -15.84
C GLN A 33 -8.85 9.86 -16.26
N TRP A 34 -8.85 10.78 -15.33
CA TRP A 34 -8.61 12.19 -15.60
C TRP A 34 -7.18 12.61 -15.30
N GLY A 35 -6.33 11.67 -14.90
CA GLY A 35 -4.93 11.95 -14.63
C GLY A 35 -4.61 12.42 -13.24
N PHE A 36 -5.57 12.45 -12.34
CA PHE A 36 -5.31 12.79 -10.95
C PHE A 36 -4.68 11.61 -10.23
N SER A 37 -3.67 11.90 -9.42
CA SER A 37 -2.98 10.86 -8.65
C SER A 37 -3.65 10.66 -7.30
N TRP A 38 -3.84 9.39 -6.93
CA TRP A 38 -4.39 8.99 -5.65
C TRP A 38 -3.44 8.01 -4.99
N GLN A 39 -3.28 8.12 -3.69
CA GLN A 39 -2.53 7.12 -2.94
C GLN A 39 -3.50 6.38 -2.03
N ILE A 40 -3.63 5.08 -2.24
CA ILE A 40 -4.52 4.23 -1.46
C ILE A 40 -3.67 3.54 -0.40
N THR A 41 -3.80 3.98 0.85
CA THR A 41 -2.92 3.57 1.93
C THR A 41 -3.72 2.86 3.02
N PRO A 42 -3.47 1.57 3.27
CA PRO A 42 -4.09 0.92 4.42
C PRO A 42 -3.66 1.61 5.71
N GLN A 43 -4.59 1.80 6.62
CA GLN A 43 -4.29 2.41 7.92
C GLN A 43 -3.21 1.62 8.64
N ARG A 44 -3.21 0.28 8.46
CA ARG A 44 -2.20 -0.57 9.10
C ARG A 44 -0.78 -0.17 8.66
N LEU A 45 -0.61 0.14 7.38
CA LEU A 45 0.70 0.60 6.90
C LEU A 45 1.10 1.92 7.55
N ALA A 46 0.15 2.86 7.62
CA ALA A 46 0.43 4.15 8.26
C ALA A 46 0.81 3.96 9.73
N ASP A 47 0.12 3.06 10.42
CA ASP A 47 0.41 2.77 11.82
C ASP A 47 1.81 2.20 11.99
N LEU A 48 2.21 1.27 11.14
CA LEU A 48 3.54 0.68 11.20
C LEU A 48 4.61 1.72 10.93
N MET A 49 4.39 2.59 9.97
CA MET A 49 5.35 3.63 9.66
C MET A 49 5.47 4.65 10.81
N ASN A 50 4.36 4.92 11.48
CA ASN A 50 4.38 5.84 12.63
C ASN A 50 5.09 5.25 13.84
N GLU A 51 5.09 3.93 13.96
CA GLU A 51 5.84 3.28 15.04
C GLU A 51 7.34 3.50 14.88
N GLY A 52 7.80 3.59 13.64
CA GLY A 52 9.21 3.77 13.35
C GLY A 52 10.03 2.53 13.65
N GLY A 53 11.33 2.71 13.84
CA GLY A 53 12.23 1.62 14.12
C GLY A 53 12.33 0.61 12.99
N GLU A 54 12.74 -0.62 13.31
CA GLU A 54 12.93 -1.66 12.32
C GLU A 54 11.63 -2.07 11.65
N ARG A 55 10.55 -2.11 12.41
CA ARG A 55 9.27 -2.52 11.85
C ARG A 55 8.78 -1.52 10.81
N GLY A 56 8.86 -0.24 11.13
CA GLY A 56 8.46 0.79 10.18
C GLY A 56 9.32 0.79 8.94
N LYS A 57 10.62 0.60 9.13
CA LYS A 57 11.57 0.57 8.02
C LYS A 57 11.26 -0.60 7.07
N HIS A 58 11.04 -1.79 7.64
CA HIS A 58 10.75 -2.97 6.81
C HIS A 58 9.43 -2.83 6.07
N ALA A 59 8.42 -2.26 6.74
CA ALA A 59 7.14 -2.02 6.09
C ALA A 59 7.29 -1.05 4.93
N PHE A 60 8.04 0.02 5.12
CA PHE A 60 8.28 1.00 4.08
C PHE A 60 9.00 0.38 2.88
N GLU A 61 10.04 -0.42 3.15
CA GLU A 61 10.79 -1.05 2.08
C GLU A 61 9.92 -2.02 1.28
N ALA A 62 9.06 -2.77 1.95
CA ALA A 62 8.14 -3.66 1.26
C ALA A 62 7.17 -2.87 0.38
N MET A 63 6.67 -1.76 0.89
CA MET A 63 5.75 -0.91 0.15
C MET A 63 6.38 -0.40 -1.14
N MET A 64 7.66 -0.06 -1.11
CA MET A 64 8.33 0.50 -2.27
C MET A 64 8.43 -0.47 -3.44
N GLU A 65 8.24 -1.76 -3.19
CA GLU A 65 8.28 -2.76 -4.24
C GLU A 65 6.89 -3.15 -4.74
N MET A 66 5.85 -2.50 -4.21
CA MET A 66 4.47 -2.82 -4.56
C MET A 66 3.85 -1.75 -5.43
N LYS A 67 2.79 -2.14 -6.15
CA LYS A 67 1.87 -1.17 -6.73
C LYS A 67 0.69 -1.03 -5.79
N LYS A 68 -0.28 -1.94 -5.84
CA LYS A 68 -1.33 -2.00 -4.83
C LYS A 68 -0.73 -2.54 -3.53
N ILE A 69 -1.08 -1.91 -2.42
CA ILE A 69 -0.54 -2.34 -1.13
C ILE A 69 -1.22 -3.64 -0.68
N ASP A 70 -0.39 -4.60 -0.29
CA ASP A 70 -0.84 -5.89 0.24
C ASP A 70 -0.54 -5.89 1.74
N ILE A 71 -1.59 -5.80 2.55
CA ILE A 71 -1.44 -5.67 3.99
C ILE A 71 -0.71 -6.87 4.59
N ALA A 72 -1.04 -8.08 4.14
CA ALA A 72 -0.40 -9.29 4.68
C ALA A 72 1.11 -9.26 4.45
N THR A 73 1.54 -8.83 3.25
CA THR A 73 2.95 -8.73 2.94
C THR A 73 3.62 -7.65 3.78
N ILE A 74 2.94 -6.53 3.96
CA ILE A 74 3.47 -5.44 4.78
C ILE A 74 3.66 -5.91 6.23
N GLU A 75 2.69 -6.63 6.78
CA GLU A 75 2.80 -7.11 8.15
C GLU A 75 3.89 -8.16 8.30
N ALA A 76 4.03 -9.03 7.33
CA ALA A 76 5.10 -10.03 7.35
C ALA A 76 6.47 -9.36 7.28
N ALA A 77 6.60 -8.34 6.45
CA ALA A 77 7.86 -7.60 6.35
C ALA A 77 8.18 -6.90 7.68
N ALA A 78 7.18 -6.28 8.30
CA ALA A 78 7.37 -5.61 9.58
C ALA A 78 7.80 -6.60 10.67
N ALA A 79 7.32 -7.82 10.59
CA ALA A 79 7.70 -8.88 11.53
C ALA A 79 9.05 -9.52 11.19
N GLY A 80 9.64 -9.14 10.06
CA GLY A 80 10.92 -9.71 9.63
C GLY A 80 10.82 -11.06 8.97
N GLU A 81 9.63 -11.48 8.59
CA GLU A 81 9.43 -12.84 8.08
C GLU A 81 9.71 -13.00 6.60
N THR A 82 9.74 -11.92 5.85
CA THR A 82 9.91 -12.01 4.41
C THR A 82 11.35 -11.92 3.98
N SER A 83 12.21 -11.71 4.90
CA SER A 83 13.59 -11.50 4.54
C SER A 83 14.30 -12.75 4.19
N LYS A 84 13.80 -13.58 4.06
CA LYS A 84 14.54 -14.62 3.75
C LYS A 84 15.14 -14.80 2.72
N ALA A 85 15.18 -14.60 2.65
CA ALA A 85 15.74 -14.77 1.69
C ALA A 85 16.72 -15.12 1.34
#